data_d83bef0ab3fd1b41615d2bb22b16e3ff
#
_entry.id   d83bef0ab3fd1b41615d2bb22b16e3ff
#
_cell.length_a   1.000
_cell.length_b   1.000
_cell.length_c   1.000
_cell.angle_alpha   90.00
_cell.angle_beta   90.00
_cell.angle_gamma   90.00
#
_symmetry.space_group_name_H-M   'P 1'
#
loop_
_entity.id
_entity.type
_entity.pdbx_description
1 polymer ?
#
loop_
_entity_poly.entity_id
_entity_poly.type
_entity_poly.pdbx_seq_one_letter_code
_entity_poly.pdbx_strand_id
1 'polypeptide(L)'
;MDGQISFEFEQRQPIKGYPELHWTGKRPYTSTRYYPAQLKESYGEPKDGWMNKIFWGDNLQVMSHMLKEYRGKIDLIYIDPPFDSKVDYKKQIKIKSKKIAGDISSFEEKQYSDIWTNDEYLQFMYERLVIMRELLSSTGTIYVHCDYHKSMYIRCILDEIFGFDCMKNEITWHYEKWTAPSGDSFQKNHDTIFMYSKGN
;
A
#
# COMPACT_ATOMS: atom_id res chain seq x y z
N MET A 1 16.17 -28.31 -14.04
CA MET A 1 15.96 -27.47 -12.84
C MET A 1 15.57 -26.09 -13.32
N ASP A 2 14.30 -25.81 -13.36
CA ASP A 2 13.84 -24.47 -13.74
C ASP A 2 14.28 -23.48 -12.65
N GLY A 3 15.27 -22.66 -12.99
CA GLY A 3 15.80 -21.66 -12.07
C GLY A 3 14.70 -20.66 -11.72
N GLN A 4 14.28 -20.66 -10.46
CA GLN A 4 13.31 -19.69 -9.95
C GLN A 4 13.87 -18.28 -10.17
N ILE A 5 13.15 -17.45 -10.92
CA ILE A 5 13.52 -16.06 -11.15
C ILE A 5 13.41 -15.29 -9.82
N SER A 6 14.45 -14.55 -9.47
CA SER A 6 14.45 -13.62 -8.34
C SER A 6 14.87 -12.22 -8.81
N PHE A 7 14.39 -11.21 -8.09
CA PHE A 7 14.74 -9.81 -8.33
C PHE A 7 15.45 -9.29 -7.08
N GLU A 8 16.62 -8.73 -7.27
CA GLU A 8 17.37 -8.04 -6.22
C GLU A 8 17.12 -6.54 -6.29
N PHE A 9 17.12 -5.87 -5.14
CA PHE A 9 16.84 -4.46 -4.99
C PHE A 9 18.06 -3.72 -4.52
N GLU A 10 18.26 -2.53 -5.06
CA GLU A 10 19.30 -1.61 -4.61
C GLU A 10 18.97 -1.10 -3.21
N GLN A 11 19.92 -1.28 -2.28
CA GLN A 11 19.80 -0.77 -0.94
C GLN A 11 20.38 0.65 -0.88
N ARG A 12 19.59 1.60 -0.39
CA ARG A 12 20.11 2.94 -0.12
C ARG A 12 20.94 2.92 1.17
N GLN A 13 22.01 3.69 1.14
CA GLN A 13 22.79 3.93 2.35
C GLN A 13 22.02 4.87 3.29
N PRO A 14 22.12 4.67 4.63
CA PRO A 14 21.57 5.60 5.60
C PRO A 14 21.98 7.04 5.32
N ILE A 15 21.03 7.96 5.41
CA ILE A 15 21.31 9.37 5.17
C ILE A 15 21.82 10.00 6.46
N LYS A 16 23.06 10.40 6.47
CA LYS A 16 23.68 11.04 7.65
C LYS A 16 22.91 12.31 8.05
N GLY A 17 22.53 12.37 9.33
CA GLY A 17 21.83 13.53 9.88
C GLY A 17 20.32 13.46 9.84
N TYR A 18 19.74 12.37 9.32
CA TYR A 18 18.30 12.12 9.31
C TYR A 18 17.95 10.95 10.24
N PRO A 19 16.78 10.98 10.89
CA PRO A 19 16.36 9.89 11.75
C PRO A 19 16.04 8.64 10.93
N GLU A 20 16.37 7.48 11.48
CA GLU A 20 15.91 6.18 10.99
C GLU A 20 14.84 5.64 11.92
N LEU A 21 13.76 5.11 11.35
CA LEU A 21 12.73 4.46 12.12
C LEU A 21 13.12 3.01 12.38
N HIS A 22 13.15 2.62 13.66
CA HIS A 22 13.37 1.25 14.09
C HIS A 22 12.12 0.68 14.74
N TRP A 23 11.85 -0.60 14.49
CA TRP A 23 10.80 -1.39 15.15
C TRP A 23 11.30 -2.80 15.40
N THR A 24 10.65 -3.50 16.31
CA THR A 24 10.99 -4.89 16.64
C THR A 24 10.77 -5.79 15.42
N GLY A 25 11.79 -6.53 15.02
CA GLY A 25 11.71 -7.40 13.86
C GLY A 25 11.86 -6.68 12.51
N LYS A 26 12.32 -5.40 12.49
CA LYS A 26 12.69 -4.74 11.24
C LYS A 26 13.73 -5.58 10.50
N ARG A 27 13.44 -5.91 9.28
CA ARG A 27 14.33 -6.65 8.39
C ARG A 27 14.40 -5.98 7.03
N PRO A 28 15.59 -5.93 6.41
CA PRO A 28 15.73 -5.35 5.08
C PRO A 28 14.96 -6.22 4.07
N TYR A 29 14.35 -5.56 3.09
CA TYR A 29 13.71 -6.21 1.96
C TYR A 29 14.58 -6.01 0.73
N THR A 30 15.50 -6.95 0.50
CA THR A 30 16.58 -6.84 -0.49
C THR A 30 16.31 -7.60 -1.77
N SER A 31 15.35 -8.50 -1.77
CA SER A 31 15.01 -9.32 -2.93
C SER A 31 13.60 -9.89 -2.83
N THR A 32 13.05 -10.28 -3.96
CA THR A 32 11.81 -11.04 -4.03
C THR A 32 11.89 -12.13 -5.10
N ARG A 33 11.10 -13.19 -4.92
CA ARG A 33 10.91 -14.23 -5.93
C ARG A 33 9.84 -13.80 -6.92
N TYR A 34 9.95 -14.25 -8.15
CA TYR A 34 8.88 -14.08 -9.13
C TYR A 34 7.70 -15.01 -8.80
N TYR A 35 6.51 -14.42 -8.67
CA TYR A 35 5.26 -15.15 -8.50
C TYR A 35 4.43 -15.01 -9.78
N PRO A 36 4.21 -16.10 -10.55
CA PRO A 36 3.46 -16.02 -11.80
C PRO A 36 1.97 -15.74 -11.52
N ALA A 37 1.39 -14.82 -12.29
CA ALA A 37 -0.06 -14.63 -12.32
C ALA A 37 -0.66 -15.38 -13.51
N GLN A 38 -1.91 -15.82 -13.38
CA GLN A 38 -2.68 -16.46 -14.45
C GLN A 38 -3.75 -15.50 -14.95
N LEU A 39 -3.91 -15.40 -16.27
CA LEU A 39 -5.03 -14.68 -16.84
C LEU A 39 -6.32 -15.43 -16.52
N LYS A 40 -7.23 -14.78 -15.82
CA LYS A 40 -8.55 -15.35 -15.49
C LYS A 40 -9.56 -15.09 -16.59
N GLU A 41 -9.68 -13.85 -17.00
CA GLU A 41 -10.65 -13.39 -17.99
C GLU A 41 -10.17 -12.10 -18.66
N SER A 42 -10.69 -11.84 -19.86
CA SER A 42 -10.37 -10.64 -20.63
C SER A 42 -11.64 -10.09 -21.25
N TYR A 43 -11.78 -8.77 -21.24
CA TYR A 43 -12.95 -8.06 -21.79
C TYR A 43 -12.46 -6.97 -22.75
N GLY A 44 -13.09 -6.91 -23.93
CA GLY A 44 -12.76 -5.93 -24.97
C GLY A 44 -11.47 -6.26 -25.72
N GLU A 45 -11.07 -5.32 -26.58
CA GLU A 45 -9.87 -5.43 -27.41
C GLU A 45 -8.81 -4.43 -26.96
N PRO A 46 -7.51 -4.78 -27.08
CA PRO A 46 -6.44 -3.84 -26.83
C PRO A 46 -6.55 -2.60 -27.73
N LYS A 47 -6.35 -1.43 -27.16
CA LYS A 47 -6.24 -0.18 -27.89
C LYS A 47 -4.76 0.22 -27.97
N ASP A 48 -4.23 0.36 -29.16
CA ASP A 48 -2.82 0.68 -29.40
C ASP A 48 -1.84 -0.27 -28.68
N GLY A 49 -2.21 -1.54 -28.60
CA GLY A 49 -1.42 -2.56 -27.88
C GLY A 49 -1.56 -2.51 -26.34
N TRP A 50 -2.39 -1.63 -25.79
CA TRP A 50 -2.61 -1.48 -24.36
C TRP A 50 -3.98 -2.00 -23.93
N MET A 51 -4.00 -2.68 -22.78
CA MET A 51 -5.23 -3.09 -22.08
C MET A 51 -5.06 -2.84 -20.58
N ASN A 52 -6.09 -2.29 -19.95
CA ASN A 52 -6.11 -2.15 -18.49
C ASN A 52 -6.10 -3.53 -17.82
N LYS A 53 -5.37 -3.65 -16.73
CA LYS A 53 -5.22 -4.91 -16.00
C LYS A 53 -5.69 -4.74 -14.56
N ILE A 54 -6.42 -5.72 -14.07
CA ILE A 54 -6.79 -5.86 -12.66
C ILE A 54 -6.12 -7.12 -12.15
N PHE A 55 -5.34 -7.00 -11.07
CA PHE A 55 -4.72 -8.13 -10.40
C PHE A 55 -5.44 -8.42 -9.09
N TRP A 56 -5.71 -9.69 -8.86
CA TRP A 56 -6.30 -10.15 -7.61
C TRP A 56 -5.34 -11.11 -6.90
N GLY A 57 -4.97 -10.75 -5.66
CA GLY A 57 -4.06 -11.53 -4.82
C GLY A 57 -3.37 -10.65 -3.76
N ASP A 58 -2.46 -11.23 -3.02
CA ASP A 58 -1.56 -10.45 -2.15
C ASP A 58 -0.74 -9.49 -3.00
N ASN A 59 -0.80 -8.20 -2.64
CA ASN A 59 -0.21 -7.15 -3.46
C ASN A 59 1.33 -7.23 -3.55
N LEU A 60 2.02 -7.81 -2.55
CA LEU A 60 3.47 -8.01 -2.63
C LEU A 60 3.82 -9.04 -3.69
N GLN A 61 3.06 -10.14 -3.76
CA GLN A 61 3.22 -11.17 -4.79
C GLN A 61 2.84 -10.65 -6.19
N VAL A 62 1.75 -9.87 -6.27
CA VAL A 62 1.33 -9.22 -7.52
C VAL A 62 2.41 -8.26 -8.03
N MET A 63 2.95 -7.40 -7.16
CA MET A 63 4.02 -6.48 -7.56
C MET A 63 5.29 -7.23 -7.98
N SER A 64 5.60 -8.36 -7.33
CA SER A 64 6.69 -9.23 -7.77
C SER A 64 6.45 -9.79 -9.19
N HIS A 65 5.20 -10.19 -9.52
CA HIS A 65 4.84 -10.56 -10.89
C HIS A 65 5.07 -9.39 -11.86
N MET A 66 4.66 -8.19 -11.47
CA MET A 66 4.78 -6.99 -12.30
C MET A 66 6.24 -6.59 -12.57
N LEU A 67 7.19 -6.87 -11.68
CA LEU A 67 8.60 -6.54 -11.89
C LEU A 67 9.17 -7.12 -13.20
N LYS A 68 8.71 -8.28 -13.63
CA LYS A 68 9.20 -8.90 -14.88
C LYS A 68 8.96 -8.02 -16.10
N GLU A 69 7.85 -7.31 -16.15
CA GLU A 69 7.42 -6.51 -17.29
C GLU A 69 7.55 -5.00 -17.04
N TYR A 70 7.29 -4.57 -15.79
CA TYR A 70 7.09 -3.16 -15.45
C TYR A 70 8.18 -2.55 -14.56
N ARG A 71 9.26 -3.26 -14.23
CA ARG A 71 10.36 -2.67 -13.44
C ARG A 71 10.89 -1.40 -14.12
N GLY A 72 10.86 -0.29 -13.38
CA GLY A 72 11.35 1.01 -13.90
C GLY A 72 10.47 1.65 -14.97
N LYS A 73 9.18 1.24 -15.09
CA LYS A 73 8.30 1.72 -16.18
C LYS A 73 7.01 2.39 -15.71
N ILE A 74 6.68 2.32 -14.44
CA ILE A 74 5.46 2.91 -13.92
C ILE A 74 5.69 4.39 -13.64
N ASP A 75 4.89 5.26 -14.22
CA ASP A 75 5.05 6.71 -14.08
C ASP A 75 4.33 7.25 -12.85
N LEU A 76 3.24 6.60 -12.43
CA LEU A 76 2.44 7.03 -11.30
C LEU A 76 1.97 5.82 -10.47
N ILE A 77 2.20 5.90 -9.17
CA ILE A 77 1.61 4.99 -8.18
C ILE A 77 0.79 5.82 -7.20
N TYR A 78 -0.44 5.43 -6.96
CA TYR A 78 -1.27 5.94 -5.87
C TYR A 78 -1.68 4.77 -4.98
N ILE A 79 -1.47 4.90 -3.68
CA ILE A 79 -1.92 3.90 -2.72
C ILE A 79 -2.71 4.54 -1.59
N ASP A 80 -3.72 3.80 -1.17
CA ASP A 80 -4.55 4.05 -0.01
C ASP A 80 -4.52 2.76 0.85
N PRO A 81 -3.43 2.54 1.62
CA PRO A 81 -3.22 1.31 2.36
C PRO A 81 -4.14 1.24 3.59
N PRO A 82 -4.30 0.07 4.22
CA PRO A 82 -4.94 -0.02 5.52
C PRO A 82 -4.30 0.96 6.51
N PHE A 83 -5.13 1.68 7.30
CA PHE A 83 -4.64 2.71 8.24
C PHE A 83 -4.31 2.17 9.63
N ASP A 84 -4.40 0.85 9.83
CA ASP A 84 -4.30 0.21 11.15
C ASP A 84 -5.31 0.85 12.16
N SER A 85 -6.51 1.10 11.66
CA SER A 85 -7.60 1.71 12.42
C SER A 85 -8.16 0.78 13.51
N LYS A 86 -7.66 -0.46 13.56
CA LYS A 86 -8.12 -1.55 14.44
C LYS A 86 -9.58 -1.95 14.21
N VAL A 87 -10.11 -1.65 13.04
CA VAL A 87 -11.45 -2.02 12.59
C VAL A 87 -11.37 -3.19 11.61
N ASP A 88 -12.11 -4.25 11.88
CA ASP A 88 -12.32 -5.31 10.90
C ASP A 88 -13.31 -4.84 9.83
N TYR A 89 -12.86 -4.70 8.60
CA TYR A 89 -13.73 -4.40 7.47
C TYR A 89 -14.42 -5.67 6.99
N LYS A 90 -15.71 -5.79 7.33
CA LYS A 90 -16.56 -6.91 6.98
C LYS A 90 -17.61 -6.49 5.97
N LYS A 91 -17.74 -7.24 4.88
CA LYS A 91 -18.81 -7.05 3.91
C LYS A 91 -20.04 -7.81 4.37
N GLN A 92 -21.13 -7.10 4.70
CA GLN A 92 -22.43 -7.74 4.91
C GLN A 92 -23.05 -8.09 3.55
N ILE A 93 -23.08 -9.38 3.22
CA ILE A 93 -23.80 -9.86 2.06
C ILE A 93 -25.27 -10.02 2.46
N LYS A 94 -26.12 -9.04 2.09
CA LYS A 94 -27.57 -9.17 2.23
C LYS A 94 -28.10 -10.09 1.14
N ILE A 95 -28.33 -11.34 1.44
CA ILE A 95 -29.07 -12.25 0.57
C ILE A 95 -30.54 -11.85 0.66
N LYS A 96 -31.10 -11.35 -0.45
CA LYS A 96 -32.57 -11.20 -0.61
C LYS A 96 -33.19 -12.57 -0.64
N SER A 97 -33.60 -13.13 0.48
CA SER A 97 -34.50 -14.28 0.52
C SER A 97 -35.57 -14.08 1.57
N LYS A 98 -36.73 -14.59 1.23
CA LYS A 98 -38.00 -14.58 1.99
C LYS A 98 -37.74 -14.89 3.48
N LYS A 99 -38.53 -14.21 4.36
CA LYS A 99 -38.64 -14.50 5.79
C LYS A 99 -38.85 -16.00 6.02
N ILE A 100 -37.80 -16.67 6.48
CA ILE A 100 -37.88 -17.91 7.23
C ILE A 100 -37.41 -17.55 8.62
N ALA A 101 -38.28 -17.70 9.62
CA ALA A 101 -37.95 -17.53 11.02
C ALA A 101 -36.94 -18.64 11.41
N GLY A 102 -35.75 -18.28 11.72
CA GLY A 102 -34.67 -19.16 12.15
C GLY A 102 -33.32 -18.55 11.79
N ASP A 103 -32.46 -18.40 12.75
CA ASP A 103 -31.11 -17.85 12.72
C ASP A 103 -30.54 -17.55 11.33
N ILE A 104 -30.60 -16.28 10.93
CA ILE A 104 -29.89 -15.79 9.78
C ILE A 104 -28.44 -15.60 10.25
N SER A 105 -27.61 -16.63 10.07
CA SER A 105 -26.20 -16.45 10.07
C SER A 105 -25.86 -15.55 8.86
N SER A 106 -25.67 -14.27 9.11
CA SER A 106 -25.05 -13.38 8.13
C SER A 106 -23.68 -13.94 7.84
N PHE A 107 -23.44 -14.45 6.63
CA PHE A 107 -22.11 -14.76 6.17
C PHE A 107 -21.37 -13.42 6.05
N GLU A 108 -20.61 -13.10 7.10
CA GLU A 108 -19.67 -11.98 7.07
C GLU A 108 -18.37 -12.47 6.41
N GLU A 109 -18.17 -12.05 5.18
CA GLU A 109 -16.88 -12.28 4.53
C GLU A 109 -15.90 -11.19 4.98
N LYS A 110 -14.85 -11.60 5.69
CA LYS A 110 -13.78 -10.70 6.12
C LYS A 110 -13.01 -10.24 4.89
N GLN A 111 -13.15 -8.96 4.52
CA GLN A 111 -12.50 -8.40 3.33
C GLN A 111 -10.99 -8.23 3.57
N TYR A 112 -10.60 -7.66 4.70
CA TYR A 112 -9.24 -7.62 5.22
C TYR A 112 -9.26 -7.28 6.71
N SER A 113 -8.19 -7.63 7.41
CA SER A 113 -8.00 -7.27 8.81
C SER A 113 -7.13 -6.02 8.91
N ASP A 114 -7.64 -5.00 9.58
CA ASP A 114 -6.90 -3.77 9.91
C ASP A 114 -6.37 -3.83 11.36
N ILE A 115 -6.24 -5.04 11.91
CA ILE A 115 -5.72 -5.29 13.24
C ILE A 115 -4.29 -5.80 13.09
N TRP A 116 -3.35 -4.91 13.31
CA TRP A 116 -1.92 -5.17 13.24
C TRP A 116 -1.28 -4.86 14.59
N THR A 117 -0.19 -5.55 14.92
CA THR A 117 0.79 -4.93 15.82
C THR A 117 1.48 -3.78 15.05
N ASN A 118 1.88 -2.73 15.75
CA ASN A 118 2.51 -1.58 15.07
C ASN A 118 3.75 -2.01 14.26
N ASP A 119 4.54 -2.94 14.79
CA ASP A 119 5.75 -3.46 14.15
C ASP A 119 5.44 -4.23 12.86
N GLU A 120 4.38 -5.05 12.86
CA GLU A 120 3.93 -5.78 11.67
C GLU A 120 3.46 -4.82 10.58
N TYR A 121 2.69 -3.80 10.93
CA TYR A 121 2.22 -2.78 9.99
C TYR A 121 3.40 -2.04 9.35
N LEU A 122 4.38 -1.63 10.14
CA LEU A 122 5.55 -0.92 9.62
C LEU A 122 6.37 -1.80 8.66
N GLN A 123 6.56 -3.08 9.00
CA GLN A 123 7.24 -4.03 8.10
C GLN A 123 6.44 -4.28 6.82
N PHE A 124 5.12 -4.44 6.94
CA PHE A 124 4.21 -4.61 5.81
C PHE A 124 4.32 -3.43 4.83
N MET A 125 4.30 -2.19 5.33
CA MET A 125 4.42 -1.00 4.50
C MET A 125 5.81 -0.85 3.90
N TYR A 126 6.86 -1.11 4.69
CA TYR A 126 8.24 -1.03 4.24
C TYR A 126 8.52 -1.92 3.02
N GLU A 127 8.18 -3.20 3.09
CA GLU A 127 8.39 -4.16 2.01
C GLU A 127 7.68 -3.74 0.71
N ARG A 128 6.46 -3.25 0.83
CA ARG A 128 5.64 -2.81 -0.31
C ARG A 128 6.14 -1.51 -0.94
N LEU A 129 6.56 -0.57 -0.13
CA LEU A 129 7.13 0.70 -0.63
C LEU A 129 8.47 0.48 -1.33
N VAL A 130 9.30 -0.47 -0.86
CA VAL A 130 10.54 -0.85 -1.56
C VAL A 130 10.25 -1.38 -2.96
N ILE A 131 9.32 -2.34 -3.10
CA ILE A 131 9.01 -2.90 -4.43
C ILE A 131 8.29 -1.89 -5.34
N MET A 132 7.47 -0.99 -4.77
CA MET A 132 6.86 0.11 -5.52
C MET A 132 7.91 1.07 -6.10
N ARG A 133 8.96 1.39 -5.33
CA ARG A 133 10.08 2.18 -5.83
C ARG A 133 10.78 1.51 -7.00
N GLU A 134 10.94 0.18 -6.98
CA GLU A 134 11.52 -0.57 -8.10
C GLU A 134 10.65 -0.52 -9.36
N LEU A 135 9.32 -0.55 -9.20
CA LEU A 135 8.39 -0.44 -10.33
C LEU A 135 8.39 0.95 -10.97
N LEU A 136 8.59 2.02 -10.20
CA LEU A 136 8.59 3.38 -10.71
C LEU A 136 9.69 3.63 -11.74
N SER A 137 9.36 4.38 -12.80
CA SER A 137 10.32 4.95 -13.74
C SER A 137 11.24 5.96 -13.03
N SER A 138 12.33 6.36 -13.68
CA SER A 138 13.28 7.32 -13.10
C SER A 138 12.66 8.68 -12.78
N THR A 139 11.59 9.06 -13.47
CA THR A 139 10.80 10.28 -13.26
C THR A 139 9.45 10.02 -12.59
N GLY A 140 9.19 8.75 -12.23
CA GLY A 140 7.93 8.31 -11.66
C GLY A 140 7.67 8.88 -10.27
N THR A 141 6.40 9.04 -9.96
CA THR A 141 5.91 9.64 -8.73
C THR A 141 5.01 8.68 -7.97
N ILE A 142 5.13 8.65 -6.64
CA ILE A 142 4.23 7.92 -5.75
C ILE A 142 3.47 8.88 -4.86
N TYR A 143 2.18 8.60 -4.69
CA TYR A 143 1.30 9.23 -3.71
C TYR A 143 0.89 8.19 -2.68
N VAL A 144 1.12 8.48 -1.41
CA VAL A 144 0.76 7.61 -0.28
C VAL A 144 -0.21 8.34 0.61
N HIS A 145 -1.46 7.88 0.60
CA HIS A 145 -2.52 8.41 1.45
C HIS A 145 -2.50 7.69 2.80
N CYS A 146 -2.54 8.41 3.88
CA CYS A 146 -2.62 7.88 5.23
C CYS A 146 -3.33 8.85 6.18
N ASP A 147 -3.92 8.29 7.23
CA ASP A 147 -4.52 9.08 8.29
C ASP A 147 -3.46 9.57 9.31
N TYR A 148 -3.91 10.37 10.27
CA TYR A 148 -3.04 10.96 11.29
C TYR A 148 -2.39 9.93 12.23
N HIS A 149 -2.89 8.68 12.33
CA HIS A 149 -2.33 7.67 13.24
C HIS A 149 -0.96 7.16 12.78
N LYS A 150 -0.77 7.08 11.48
CA LYS A 150 0.42 6.45 10.88
C LYS A 150 1.25 7.40 10.02
N SER A 151 0.75 8.60 9.70
CA SER A 151 1.41 9.53 8.77
C SER A 151 2.89 9.80 9.14
N MET A 152 3.20 10.03 10.42
CA MET A 152 4.58 10.29 10.86
C MET A 152 5.52 9.10 10.60
N TYR A 153 5.05 7.88 10.80
CA TYR A 153 5.85 6.68 10.57
C TYR A 153 6.04 6.40 9.09
N ILE A 154 4.97 6.55 8.30
CA ILE A 154 5.01 6.39 6.85
C ILE A 154 5.96 7.41 6.23
N ARG A 155 5.96 8.66 6.72
CA ARG A 155 6.90 9.68 6.29
C ARG A 155 8.36 9.24 6.50
N CYS A 156 8.71 8.72 7.68
CA CYS A 156 10.06 8.24 7.96
C CYS A 156 10.47 7.07 7.05
N ILE A 157 9.54 6.14 6.78
CA ILE A 157 9.78 5.02 5.88
C ILE A 157 9.99 5.51 4.43
N LEU A 158 9.21 6.48 3.98
CA LEU A 158 9.36 7.07 2.65
C LEU A 158 10.69 7.81 2.51
N ASP A 159 11.10 8.58 3.52
CA ASP A 159 12.41 9.25 3.54
C ASP A 159 13.56 8.24 3.47
N GLU A 160 13.47 7.10 4.18
CA GLU A 160 14.46 6.02 4.13
C GLU A 160 14.54 5.38 2.74
N ILE A 161 13.39 5.09 2.11
CA ILE A 161 13.33 4.36 0.84
C ILE A 161 13.62 5.26 -0.35
N PHE A 162 13.01 6.45 -0.43
CA PHE A 162 13.11 7.35 -1.57
C PHE A 162 14.22 8.40 -1.38
N GLY A 163 14.46 8.82 -0.16
CA GLY A 163 15.35 9.92 0.23
C GLY A 163 14.54 11.19 0.54
N PHE A 164 15.01 11.92 1.53
CA PHE A 164 14.38 13.17 1.97
C PHE A 164 14.22 14.19 0.82
N ASP A 165 15.23 14.33 -0.04
CA ASP A 165 15.22 15.29 -1.16
C ASP A 165 14.23 14.89 -2.27
N CYS A 166 13.77 13.65 -2.26
CA CYS A 166 12.76 13.14 -3.20
C CYS A 166 11.32 13.44 -2.78
N MET A 167 11.11 13.96 -1.58
CA MET A 167 9.80 14.45 -1.18
C MET A 167 9.45 15.72 -1.95
N LYS A 168 8.33 15.70 -2.65
CA LYS A 168 7.86 16.85 -3.44
C LYS A 168 6.77 17.62 -2.72
N ASN A 169 5.88 16.91 -2.00
CA ASN A 169 4.78 17.57 -1.32
C ASN A 169 4.21 16.74 -0.18
N GLU A 170 3.64 17.43 0.79
CA GLU A 170 2.74 16.91 1.81
C GLU A 170 1.40 17.62 1.66
N ILE A 171 0.37 16.88 1.25
CA ILE A 171 -0.94 17.39 0.95
C ILE A 171 -1.84 17.06 2.13
N THR A 172 -2.44 18.09 2.73
CA THR A 172 -3.48 17.92 3.74
C THR A 172 -4.83 17.84 3.07
N TRP A 173 -5.45 16.66 3.14
CA TRP A 173 -6.80 16.43 2.65
C TRP A 173 -7.79 16.70 3.77
N HIS A 174 -8.36 17.92 3.82
CA HIS A 174 -9.32 18.32 4.83
C HIS A 174 -10.74 17.89 4.45
N TYR A 175 -11.50 17.43 5.44
CA TYR A 175 -12.92 17.08 5.30
C TYR A 175 -13.70 17.44 6.57
N GLU A 176 -14.99 17.70 6.41
CA GLU A 176 -15.89 17.99 7.53
C GLU A 176 -16.35 16.70 8.21
N LYS A 177 -16.25 16.64 9.52
CA LYS A 177 -16.85 15.59 10.37
C LYS A 177 -18.02 16.17 11.14
N TRP A 178 -19.15 15.52 11.06
CA TRP A 178 -20.38 15.93 11.79
C TRP A 178 -20.41 15.46 13.24
N THR A 179 -19.37 14.88 13.77
CA THR A 179 -19.29 14.40 15.15
C THR A 179 -18.74 15.49 16.05
N ALA A 180 -19.44 15.74 17.17
CA ALA A 180 -18.93 16.66 18.18
C ALA A 180 -17.56 16.18 18.71
N PRO A 181 -16.65 17.10 19.08
CA PRO A 181 -15.41 16.73 19.75
C PRO A 181 -15.73 15.93 21.00
N SER A 182 -15.08 14.80 21.19
CA SER A 182 -15.19 14.02 22.42
C SER A 182 -13.89 14.11 23.19
N GLY A 183 -13.97 14.52 24.47
CA GLY A 183 -12.83 14.57 25.36
C GLY A 183 -11.96 15.84 25.21
N ASP A 184 -10.70 15.72 25.55
CA ASP A 184 -9.74 16.83 25.72
C ASP A 184 -8.95 17.15 24.44
N SER A 185 -9.42 16.74 23.26
CA SER A 185 -8.70 16.93 22.00
C SER A 185 -9.57 17.61 20.94
N PHE A 186 -8.92 18.38 20.06
CA PHE A 186 -9.56 18.92 18.87
C PHE A 186 -9.92 17.80 17.88
N GLN A 187 -10.93 18.06 17.05
CA GLN A 187 -11.29 17.16 15.93
C GLN A 187 -10.12 17.01 14.95
N LYS A 188 -9.90 15.79 14.52
CA LYS A 188 -8.93 15.44 13.49
C LYS A 188 -9.70 15.20 12.19
N ASN A 189 -9.76 16.25 11.37
CA ASN A 189 -10.60 16.32 10.18
C ASN A 189 -9.75 16.38 8.91
N HIS A 190 -8.65 15.64 8.89
CA HIS A 190 -7.77 15.58 7.73
C HIS A 190 -7.05 14.25 7.66
N ASP A 191 -6.68 13.90 6.45
CA ASP A 191 -5.71 12.88 6.14
C ASP A 191 -4.51 13.52 5.45
N THR A 192 -3.42 12.79 5.36
CA THR A 192 -2.17 13.26 4.74
C THR A 192 -1.89 12.42 3.50
N ILE A 193 -1.53 13.09 2.40
CA ILE A 193 -1.05 12.43 1.19
C ILE A 193 0.38 12.87 0.93
N PHE A 194 1.33 11.96 1.06
CA PHE A 194 2.73 12.22 0.73
C PHE A 194 3.00 12.00 -0.75
N MET A 195 3.69 12.93 -1.37
CA MET A 195 4.13 12.86 -2.75
C MET A 195 5.66 12.76 -2.80
N TYR A 196 6.17 11.69 -3.38
CA TYR A 196 7.59 11.46 -3.61
C TYR A 196 7.87 11.16 -5.08
N SER A 197 9.01 11.62 -5.61
CA SER A 197 9.53 11.18 -6.88
C SER A 197 10.61 10.10 -6.68
N LYS A 198 10.83 9.23 -7.68
CA LYS A 198 11.93 8.27 -7.62
C LYS A 198 13.29 8.91 -7.79
N GLY A 199 13.37 9.96 -8.59
CA GLY A 199 14.56 10.78 -8.80
C GLY A 199 14.33 12.26 -8.45
N ASN A 200 15.42 13.01 -8.32
CA ASN A 200 15.37 14.46 -8.12
C ASN A 200 15.06 15.19 -9.42
#